data_8d565a1587c46702e85ea0508161ab35
#
_entry.id   8d565a1587c46702e85ea0508161ab35
#
_cell.length_a   1.000
_cell.length_b   1.000
_cell.length_c   1.000
_cell.angle_alpha   90.00
_cell.angle_beta   90.00
_cell.angle_gamma   90.00
#
_symmetry.space_group_name_H-M   'P 1'
#
loop_
_entity.id
_entity.type
_entity.pdbx_description
1 polymer ?
#
loop_
_entity_poly.entity_id
_entity_poly.type
_entity_poly.pdbx_seq_one_letter_code
_entity_poly.pdbx_strand_id
1 'polypeptide(L)'
;MIKNVFVFTGSKRDFEVFISEHIPQGVDSIPFMELIQHYNARLRPNESGVRESVLSSNLKATNCIVRADDYGSVMPHVLSNFVNIITLNYDIENLYVQNPPRRVLESLKTVLNNKIQYYSSQYPEITRDSLKSIYCNLNRSVYGQEECKKQIISGLYRMTVKANNKPIVLMLYGPSGVGKTESAKSISNSMGGELLRIQFSMMQTSEAYGYIFGAEHSKSSLARDMMGRESNVILIDEFDKVNPSLYNAFYELFDEGKYVDTNYDVNLGQAIFLLTCNFRNESEIKRALGPAMFSRIGSCIEYADLSTEQKEKIVNNWYSTIVSELKPDEKELIESTDIHDWFLKNANRYDNIRILKTKMENAIFDKLADSFIINFKVSES
;
A
#
# COMPACT_ATOMS: atom_id res chain seq x y z
N MET A 1 -31.32 9.13 -18.62
CA MET A 1 -30.15 9.02 -19.56
C MET A 1 -28.91 9.68 -18.92
N ILE A 2 -27.77 9.01 -18.94
CA ILE A 2 -26.54 9.51 -18.33
C ILE A 2 -26.13 10.86 -18.93
N LYS A 3 -26.00 11.88 -18.09
CA LYS A 3 -25.58 13.24 -18.44
C LYS A 3 -24.06 13.41 -18.24
N ASN A 4 -23.52 12.90 -17.13
CA ASN A 4 -22.11 13.03 -16.75
C ASN A 4 -21.53 11.69 -16.31
N VAL A 5 -20.25 11.47 -16.64
CA VAL A 5 -19.45 10.34 -16.19
C VAL A 5 -18.19 10.87 -15.54
N PHE A 6 -17.97 10.57 -14.27
CA PHE A 6 -16.81 10.97 -13.50
C PHE A 6 -15.90 9.76 -13.29
N VAL A 7 -14.77 9.73 -13.97
CA VAL A 7 -13.76 8.68 -13.83
C VAL A 7 -12.71 9.16 -12.87
N PHE A 8 -12.60 8.51 -11.73
CA PHE A 8 -11.62 8.82 -10.69
C PHE A 8 -10.54 7.72 -10.63
N THR A 9 -9.26 8.12 -10.67
CA THR A 9 -8.12 7.22 -10.52
C THR A 9 -7.39 7.55 -9.23
N GLY A 10 -7.32 6.59 -8.28
CA GLY A 10 -6.64 6.83 -7.01
C GLY A 10 -7.17 6.00 -5.85
N SER A 11 -6.79 6.43 -4.63
CA SER A 11 -7.11 5.75 -3.39
C SER A 11 -8.62 5.73 -3.10
N LYS A 12 -9.03 4.75 -2.30
CA LYS A 12 -10.41 4.67 -1.82
C LYS A 12 -10.77 5.88 -0.97
N ARG A 13 -9.83 6.31 -0.10
CA ARG A 13 -10.03 7.47 0.76
C ARG A 13 -10.31 8.73 -0.05
N ASP A 14 -9.50 9.00 -1.06
CA ASP A 14 -9.64 10.21 -1.87
C ASP A 14 -10.91 10.15 -2.75
N PHE A 15 -11.31 8.96 -3.19
CA PHE A 15 -12.57 8.78 -3.89
C PHE A 15 -13.79 9.08 -3.02
N GLU A 16 -13.80 8.64 -1.74
CA GLU A 16 -14.92 8.97 -0.84
C GLU A 16 -14.97 10.48 -0.54
N VAL A 17 -13.81 11.15 -0.43
CA VAL A 17 -13.75 12.62 -0.33
C VAL A 17 -14.34 13.25 -1.59
N PHE A 18 -13.90 12.82 -2.78
CA PHE A 18 -14.40 13.29 -4.06
C PHE A 18 -15.92 13.11 -4.18
N ILE A 19 -16.47 11.98 -3.77
CA ILE A 19 -17.93 11.74 -3.76
C ILE A 19 -18.63 12.72 -2.84
N SER A 20 -18.11 12.93 -1.62
CA SER A 20 -18.72 13.84 -0.65
C SER A 20 -18.74 15.31 -1.10
N GLU A 21 -17.77 15.71 -1.92
CA GLU A 21 -17.69 17.07 -2.51
C GLU A 21 -18.63 17.26 -3.72
N HIS A 22 -18.92 16.18 -4.47
CA HIS A 22 -19.69 16.24 -5.71
C HIS A 22 -21.16 15.84 -5.56
N ILE A 23 -21.51 15.08 -4.52
CA ILE A 23 -22.87 14.65 -4.24
C ILE A 23 -23.35 15.30 -2.96
N PRO A 24 -24.28 16.29 -3.02
CA PRO A 24 -24.88 16.88 -1.83
C PRO A 24 -25.60 15.85 -0.96
N GLN A 25 -25.62 16.07 0.35
CA GLN A 25 -26.36 15.22 1.29
C GLN A 25 -27.86 15.16 0.93
N GLY A 26 -28.42 13.96 0.95
CA GLY A 26 -29.84 13.73 0.65
C GLY A 26 -30.19 13.56 -0.83
N VAL A 27 -29.21 13.66 -1.73
CA VAL A 27 -29.44 13.33 -3.16
C VAL A 27 -29.39 11.81 -3.34
N ASP A 28 -30.39 11.29 -4.06
CA ASP A 28 -30.54 9.87 -4.32
C ASP A 28 -29.33 9.29 -5.07
N SER A 29 -28.73 8.25 -4.45
CA SER A 29 -27.52 7.62 -4.95
C SER A 29 -27.58 6.12 -4.75
N ILE A 30 -27.34 5.36 -5.80
CA ILE A 30 -27.35 3.89 -5.78
C ILE A 30 -25.92 3.33 -5.90
N PRO A 31 -25.50 2.42 -5.00
CA PRO A 31 -24.29 1.64 -5.20
C PRO A 31 -24.40 0.69 -6.39
N PHE A 32 -23.33 0.50 -7.14
CA PHE A 32 -23.31 -0.39 -8.30
C PHE A 32 -23.76 -1.83 -7.98
N MET A 33 -23.36 -2.35 -6.83
CA MET A 33 -23.73 -3.71 -6.43
C MET A 33 -25.23 -3.89 -6.22
N GLU A 34 -25.94 -2.87 -5.73
CA GLU A 34 -27.39 -2.89 -5.61
C GLU A 34 -28.06 -2.90 -7.00
N LEU A 35 -27.53 -2.10 -7.94
CA LEU A 35 -27.97 -2.11 -9.33
C LEU A 35 -27.78 -3.50 -9.96
N ILE A 36 -26.68 -4.18 -9.72
CA ILE A 36 -26.42 -5.54 -10.22
C ILE A 36 -27.36 -6.57 -9.58
N GLN A 37 -27.71 -6.45 -8.30
CA GLN A 37 -28.70 -7.30 -7.67
C GLN A 37 -30.08 -7.20 -8.35
N HIS A 38 -30.53 -5.98 -8.67
CA HIS A 38 -31.76 -5.75 -9.44
C HIS A 38 -31.68 -6.33 -10.86
N TYR A 39 -30.52 -6.17 -11.53
CA TYR A 39 -30.30 -6.75 -12.84
C TYR A 39 -30.41 -8.28 -12.82
N ASN A 40 -29.75 -8.94 -11.85
CA ASN A 40 -29.77 -10.39 -11.71
C ASN A 40 -31.19 -10.92 -11.34
N ALA A 41 -31.93 -10.19 -10.52
CA ALA A 41 -33.31 -10.56 -10.18
C ALA A 41 -34.24 -10.56 -11.40
N ARG A 42 -34.01 -9.64 -12.35
CA ARG A 42 -34.78 -9.61 -13.63
C ARG A 42 -34.45 -10.77 -14.57
N LEU A 43 -33.27 -11.36 -14.46
CA LEU A 43 -32.85 -12.47 -15.33
C LEU A 43 -33.31 -13.84 -14.82
N ARG A 44 -33.71 -13.97 -13.56
CA ARG A 44 -34.21 -15.24 -13.00
C ARG A 44 -35.68 -15.43 -13.44
N PRO A 45 -36.05 -16.52 -14.17
CA PRO A 45 -37.45 -16.87 -14.37
C PRO A 45 -38.06 -17.25 -13.03
N ASN A 46 -39.18 -16.64 -12.67
CA ASN A 46 -39.96 -17.08 -11.53
C ASN A 46 -40.56 -18.46 -11.86
N GLU A 47 -40.43 -19.41 -10.91
CA GLU A 47 -40.99 -20.78 -11.00
C GLU A 47 -42.51 -20.78 -11.18
N SER A 48 -43.22 -19.66 -10.93
CA SER A 48 -44.65 -19.51 -11.01
C SER A 48 -45.17 -18.88 -12.32
N GLY A 49 -44.32 -18.51 -13.28
CA GLY A 49 -44.74 -17.95 -14.58
C GLY A 49 -45.45 -16.59 -14.53
N VAL A 50 -45.66 -16.04 -13.34
CA VAL A 50 -46.28 -14.72 -13.15
C VAL A 50 -45.18 -13.68 -13.04
N ARG A 51 -45.00 -12.89 -14.10
CA ARG A 51 -44.17 -11.67 -14.03
C ARG A 51 -44.86 -10.68 -13.10
N GLU A 52 -44.39 -10.57 -11.87
CA GLU A 52 -44.84 -9.53 -10.96
C GLU A 52 -44.60 -8.16 -11.60
N SER A 53 -45.64 -7.34 -11.65
CA SER A 53 -45.64 -5.97 -12.18
C SER A 53 -44.68 -5.00 -11.45
N VAL A 54 -44.10 -5.40 -10.35
CA VAL A 54 -43.11 -4.64 -9.56
C VAL A 54 -41.72 -4.55 -10.26
N LEU A 55 -41.42 -5.43 -11.21
CA LEU A 55 -40.17 -5.42 -11.98
C LEU A 55 -40.22 -4.56 -13.26
N SER A 56 -41.35 -3.93 -13.58
CA SER A 56 -41.54 -3.20 -14.82
C SER A 56 -41.17 -1.72 -14.78
N SER A 57 -40.92 -1.13 -13.60
CA SER A 57 -40.43 0.25 -13.51
C SER A 57 -38.91 0.28 -13.56
N ASN A 58 -38.34 1.06 -14.48
CA ASN A 58 -36.89 1.35 -14.46
C ASN A 58 -36.56 2.00 -13.12
N LEU A 59 -35.57 1.44 -12.42
CA LEU A 59 -35.05 2.05 -11.20
C LEU A 59 -34.48 3.42 -11.58
N LYS A 60 -34.91 4.46 -10.89
CA LYS A 60 -34.42 5.82 -11.09
C LYS A 60 -33.52 6.18 -9.93
N ALA A 61 -32.34 6.66 -10.25
CA ALA A 61 -31.44 7.24 -9.27
C ALA A 61 -30.67 8.38 -9.93
N THR A 62 -30.45 9.47 -9.18
CA THR A 62 -29.70 10.59 -9.73
C THR A 62 -28.24 10.18 -9.94
N ASN A 63 -27.65 9.46 -9.00
CA ASN A 63 -26.24 9.07 -9.03
C ASN A 63 -26.09 7.55 -8.93
N CYS A 64 -25.13 7.00 -9.69
CA CYS A 64 -24.65 5.64 -9.51
C CYS A 64 -23.15 5.66 -9.15
N ILE A 65 -22.76 4.96 -8.09
CA ILE A 65 -21.41 4.94 -7.58
C ILE A 65 -20.82 3.54 -7.75
N VAL A 66 -19.72 3.46 -8.50
CA VAL A 66 -18.98 2.23 -8.79
C VAL A 66 -17.60 2.33 -8.13
N ARG A 67 -17.36 1.51 -7.12
CA ARG A 67 -16.09 1.44 -6.40
C ARG A 67 -15.14 0.44 -7.03
N ALA A 68 -13.85 0.58 -6.79
CA ALA A 68 -12.83 -0.33 -7.32
C ALA A 68 -13.05 -1.80 -6.91
N ASP A 69 -13.64 -2.03 -5.72
CA ASP A 69 -13.90 -3.37 -5.19
C ASP A 69 -15.10 -4.05 -5.88
N ASP A 70 -16.02 -3.27 -6.46
CA ASP A 70 -17.21 -3.80 -7.13
C ASP A 70 -16.86 -4.63 -8.36
N TYR A 71 -15.76 -4.27 -9.06
CA TYR A 71 -15.34 -5.02 -10.25
C TYR A 71 -14.92 -6.45 -9.93
N GLY A 72 -14.32 -6.69 -8.76
CA GLY A 72 -13.95 -8.02 -8.31
C GLY A 72 -15.14 -8.89 -7.90
N SER A 73 -16.28 -8.27 -7.62
CA SER A 73 -17.49 -8.92 -7.07
C SER A 73 -18.50 -9.31 -8.14
N VAL A 74 -18.24 -8.99 -9.41
CA VAL A 74 -19.17 -9.26 -10.52
C VAL A 74 -18.59 -10.25 -11.53
N MET A 75 -19.47 -10.91 -12.25
CA MET A 75 -19.08 -11.87 -13.30
C MET A 75 -18.46 -11.15 -14.52
N PRO A 76 -17.53 -11.79 -15.27
CA PRO A 76 -16.85 -11.18 -16.42
C PRO A 76 -17.77 -10.58 -17.48
N HIS A 77 -18.95 -11.19 -17.70
CA HIS A 77 -19.93 -10.69 -18.68
C HIS A 77 -20.52 -9.33 -18.26
N VAL A 78 -20.59 -9.03 -16.95
CA VAL A 78 -21.08 -7.73 -16.44
C VAL A 78 -20.11 -6.63 -16.83
N LEU A 79 -18.80 -6.86 -16.71
CA LEU A 79 -17.77 -5.89 -17.11
C LEU A 79 -17.75 -5.69 -18.63
N SER A 80 -17.94 -6.77 -19.40
CA SER A 80 -18.02 -6.69 -20.87
C SER A 80 -19.25 -5.93 -21.37
N ASN A 81 -20.36 -5.97 -20.61
CA ASN A 81 -21.61 -5.30 -20.93
C ASN A 81 -21.93 -4.11 -20.02
N PHE A 82 -20.92 -3.58 -19.33
CA PHE A 82 -21.06 -2.59 -18.26
C PHE A 82 -21.96 -1.41 -18.66
N VAL A 83 -21.65 -0.73 -19.76
CA VAL A 83 -22.40 0.44 -20.21
C VAL A 83 -23.83 0.08 -20.59
N ASN A 84 -24.05 -1.04 -21.29
CA ASN A 84 -25.38 -1.48 -21.68
C ASN A 84 -26.25 -1.81 -20.46
N ILE A 85 -25.70 -2.47 -19.44
CA ILE A 85 -26.42 -2.79 -18.21
C ILE A 85 -26.91 -1.51 -17.54
N ILE A 86 -26.06 -0.49 -17.44
CA ILE A 86 -26.40 0.77 -16.77
C ILE A 86 -27.35 1.62 -17.64
N THR A 87 -27.13 1.73 -18.95
CA THR A 87 -27.87 2.67 -19.80
C THR A 87 -29.23 2.17 -20.24
N LEU A 88 -29.39 0.86 -20.43
CA LEU A 88 -30.65 0.28 -20.97
C LEU A 88 -31.66 -0.07 -19.88
N ASN A 89 -31.22 -0.33 -18.67
CA ASN A 89 -32.10 -0.84 -17.62
C ASN A 89 -32.38 0.18 -16.51
N TYR A 90 -31.68 1.33 -16.49
CA TYR A 90 -31.77 2.29 -15.39
C TYR A 90 -31.78 3.72 -15.91
N ASP A 91 -32.49 4.61 -15.20
CA ASP A 91 -32.47 6.04 -15.48
C ASP A 91 -31.55 6.74 -14.46
N ILE A 92 -30.27 6.84 -14.83
CA ILE A 92 -29.21 7.42 -14.05
C ILE A 92 -28.73 8.69 -14.75
N GLU A 93 -28.51 9.77 -14.00
CA GLU A 93 -28.01 11.03 -14.53
C GLU A 93 -26.49 11.13 -14.44
N ASN A 94 -25.90 10.78 -13.31
CA ASN A 94 -24.46 10.87 -13.08
C ASN A 94 -23.88 9.50 -12.69
N LEU A 95 -22.79 9.15 -13.34
CA LEU A 95 -22.05 7.91 -13.09
C LEU A 95 -20.68 8.24 -12.54
N TYR A 96 -20.39 7.80 -11.31
CA TYR A 96 -19.10 7.93 -10.63
C TYR A 96 -18.37 6.59 -10.64
N VAL A 97 -17.16 6.54 -11.18
CA VAL A 97 -16.45 5.29 -11.47
C VAL A 97 -15.03 5.40 -10.93
N GLN A 98 -14.70 4.59 -9.93
CA GLN A 98 -13.36 4.54 -9.36
C GLN A 98 -12.51 3.43 -10.00
N ASN A 99 -11.30 3.76 -10.46
CA ASN A 99 -10.30 2.83 -10.97
C ASN A 99 -10.88 1.79 -11.94
N PRO A 100 -11.58 2.20 -13.02
CA PRO A 100 -12.21 1.26 -13.91
C PRO A 100 -11.18 0.39 -14.65
N PRO A 101 -11.40 -0.93 -14.77
CA PRO A 101 -10.63 -1.78 -15.66
C PRO A 101 -10.67 -1.25 -17.10
N ARG A 102 -9.61 -1.52 -17.87
CA ARG A 102 -9.45 -1.03 -19.25
C ARG A 102 -10.69 -1.29 -20.11
N ARG A 103 -11.27 -2.50 -20.05
CA ARG A 103 -12.48 -2.84 -20.80
C ARG A 103 -13.67 -1.96 -20.47
N VAL A 104 -13.88 -1.65 -19.18
CA VAL A 104 -14.95 -0.74 -18.72
C VAL A 104 -14.67 0.67 -19.23
N LEU A 105 -13.43 1.16 -19.08
CA LEU A 105 -13.05 2.49 -19.53
C LEU A 105 -13.19 2.66 -21.05
N GLU A 106 -12.79 1.68 -21.85
CA GLU A 106 -12.96 1.67 -23.31
C GLU A 106 -14.43 1.67 -23.71
N SER A 107 -15.27 0.88 -23.04
CA SER A 107 -16.71 0.86 -23.27
C SER A 107 -17.35 2.21 -22.95
N LEU A 108 -16.97 2.86 -21.83
CA LEU A 108 -17.41 4.21 -21.48
C LEU A 108 -16.98 5.23 -22.52
N LYS A 109 -15.73 5.19 -22.98
CA LYS A 109 -15.22 6.07 -24.05
C LYS A 109 -15.99 5.90 -25.36
N THR A 110 -16.29 4.67 -25.74
CA THR A 110 -16.98 4.40 -27.00
C THR A 110 -18.39 4.96 -27.01
N VAL A 111 -19.14 4.86 -25.90
CA VAL A 111 -20.56 5.21 -25.85
C VAL A 111 -20.81 6.60 -25.29
N LEU A 112 -19.99 7.07 -24.37
CA LEU A 112 -20.21 8.27 -23.55
C LEU A 112 -19.05 9.26 -23.57
N ASN A 113 -18.16 9.21 -24.57
CA ASN A 113 -16.89 9.95 -24.61
C ASN A 113 -17.04 11.46 -24.27
N ASN A 114 -18.01 12.14 -24.86
CA ASN A 114 -18.23 13.59 -24.67
C ASN A 114 -18.76 13.95 -23.26
N LYS A 115 -19.02 12.97 -22.40
CA LYS A 115 -19.58 13.15 -21.06
C LYS A 115 -18.59 12.79 -19.96
N ILE A 116 -17.40 12.28 -20.32
CA ILE A 116 -16.41 11.80 -19.36
C ILE A 116 -15.55 12.96 -18.87
N GLN A 117 -15.47 13.06 -17.55
CA GLN A 117 -14.55 13.93 -16.82
C GLN A 117 -13.59 13.05 -16.00
N TYR A 118 -12.29 13.39 -16.04
CA TYR A 118 -11.24 12.61 -15.38
C TYR A 118 -10.73 13.32 -14.14
N TYR A 119 -10.62 12.57 -13.06
CA TYR A 119 -10.11 13.03 -11.78
C TYR A 119 -9.09 12.01 -11.25
N SER A 120 -8.19 12.45 -10.41
CA SER A 120 -7.21 11.55 -9.80
C SER A 120 -6.78 12.02 -8.42
N SER A 121 -6.34 11.07 -7.59
CA SER A 121 -5.63 11.38 -6.35
C SER A 121 -4.45 12.30 -6.62
N GLN A 122 -4.26 13.29 -5.78
CA GLN A 122 -3.13 14.21 -5.84
C GLN A 122 -2.11 13.79 -4.78
N TYR A 123 -0.88 13.59 -5.20
CA TYR A 123 0.22 13.22 -4.32
C TYR A 123 1.12 14.43 -4.08
N PRO A 124 1.53 14.70 -2.82
CA PRO A 124 2.47 15.80 -2.54
C PRO A 124 3.77 15.65 -3.33
N GLU A 125 4.23 16.73 -3.92
CA GLU A 125 5.53 16.79 -4.58
C GLU A 125 6.67 16.85 -3.57
N ILE A 126 7.84 16.33 -3.97
CA ILE A 126 9.07 16.50 -3.19
C ILE A 126 9.56 17.93 -3.30
N THR A 127 9.44 18.66 -2.21
CA THR A 127 9.96 20.02 -2.05
C THR A 127 11.16 20.04 -1.09
N ARG A 128 11.84 21.16 -0.99
CA ARG A 128 12.94 21.32 0.01
C ARG A 128 12.44 21.21 1.44
N ASP A 129 11.20 21.60 1.71
CA ASP A 129 10.62 21.51 3.06
C ASP A 129 10.17 20.08 3.38
N SER A 130 9.60 19.37 2.40
CA SER A 130 9.34 17.92 2.60
C SER A 130 10.63 17.13 2.81
N LEU A 131 11.74 17.46 2.13
CA LEU A 131 13.04 16.84 2.38
C LEU A 131 13.55 17.08 3.81
N LYS A 132 13.37 18.28 4.37
CA LYS A 132 13.70 18.55 5.78
C LYS A 132 12.86 17.69 6.72
N SER A 133 11.55 17.60 6.46
CA SER A 133 10.63 16.75 7.23
C SER A 133 11.05 15.28 7.16
N ILE A 134 11.35 14.76 5.96
CA ILE A 134 11.85 13.40 5.74
C ILE A 134 13.13 13.16 6.54
N TYR A 135 14.11 14.08 6.46
CA TYR A 135 15.38 13.94 7.20
C TYR A 135 15.16 13.92 8.71
N CYS A 136 14.32 14.80 9.23
CA CYS A 136 13.98 14.84 10.65
C CYS A 136 13.31 13.54 11.11
N ASN A 137 12.37 13.00 10.33
CA ASN A 137 11.67 11.78 10.66
C ASN A 137 12.58 10.54 10.54
N LEU A 138 13.47 10.49 9.54
CA LEU A 138 14.50 9.45 9.45
C LEU A 138 15.41 9.46 10.68
N ASN A 139 15.82 10.63 11.19
CA ASN A 139 16.64 10.71 12.38
C ASN A 139 15.93 10.25 13.67
N ARG A 140 14.61 10.37 13.73
CA ARG A 140 13.81 9.89 14.87
C ARG A 140 13.55 8.39 14.84
N SER A 141 13.30 7.82 13.64
CA SER A 141 12.84 6.44 13.49
C SER A 141 13.97 5.45 13.18
N VAL A 142 15.06 5.90 12.57
CA VAL A 142 16.18 5.05 12.13
C VAL A 142 17.45 5.39 12.93
N TYR A 143 17.90 4.45 13.74
CA TYR A 143 19.09 4.63 14.58
C TYR A 143 20.36 4.45 13.77
N GLY A 144 21.30 5.39 13.96
CA GLY A 144 22.52 5.41 13.17
C GLY A 144 22.24 5.62 11.68
N GLN A 145 23.00 4.94 10.83
CA GLN A 145 22.82 4.94 9.37
C GLN A 145 22.91 6.35 8.73
N GLU A 146 23.79 7.20 9.26
CA GLU A 146 23.88 8.62 8.85
C GLU A 146 24.18 8.78 7.36
N GLU A 147 25.08 7.93 6.84
CA GLU A 147 25.42 7.98 5.39
C GLU A 147 24.24 7.52 4.53
N CYS A 148 23.47 6.49 4.98
CA CYS A 148 22.25 6.07 4.29
C CYS A 148 21.22 7.20 4.20
N LYS A 149 20.97 7.88 5.33
CA LYS A 149 20.01 9.01 5.40
C LYS A 149 20.44 10.12 4.44
N LYS A 150 21.71 10.45 4.40
CA LYS A 150 22.27 11.45 3.48
C LYS A 150 22.09 11.01 2.02
N GLN A 151 22.37 9.75 1.70
CA GLN A 151 22.20 9.23 0.33
C GLN A 151 20.74 9.16 -0.09
N ILE A 152 19.80 8.82 0.80
CA ILE A 152 18.35 8.90 0.56
C ILE A 152 17.96 10.33 0.21
N ILE A 153 18.34 11.31 1.05
CA ILE A 153 18.04 12.72 0.79
C ILE A 153 18.67 13.19 -0.51
N SER A 154 19.91 12.82 -0.82
CA SER A 154 20.57 13.15 -2.09
C SER A 154 19.82 12.56 -3.30
N GLY A 155 19.35 11.32 -3.20
CA GLY A 155 18.52 10.68 -4.22
C GLY A 155 17.22 11.44 -4.47
N LEU A 156 16.50 11.76 -3.39
CA LEU A 156 15.22 12.48 -3.45
C LEU A 156 15.38 13.94 -3.86
N TYR A 157 16.51 14.58 -3.55
CA TYR A 157 16.77 15.98 -3.90
C TYR A 157 16.69 16.23 -5.40
N ARG A 158 16.98 15.22 -6.23
CA ARG A 158 16.88 15.33 -7.71
C ARG A 158 15.45 15.70 -8.16
N MET A 159 14.42 15.29 -7.39
CA MET A 159 13.02 15.63 -7.70
C MET A 159 12.71 17.11 -7.50
N THR A 160 13.46 17.81 -6.65
CA THR A 160 13.23 19.26 -6.41
C THR A 160 13.82 20.16 -7.50
N VAL A 161 14.73 19.64 -8.33
CA VAL A 161 15.49 20.45 -9.30
C VAL A 161 15.04 20.20 -10.73
N LYS A 162 14.66 18.96 -11.05
CA LYS A 162 14.24 18.59 -12.40
C LYS A 162 12.73 18.39 -12.41
N ALA A 163 12.04 19.16 -13.24
CA ALA A 163 10.65 18.89 -13.63
C ALA A 163 10.60 17.61 -14.49
N ASN A 164 11.03 16.49 -13.90
CA ASN A 164 11.10 15.20 -14.56
C ASN A 164 9.98 14.31 -14.02
N ASN A 165 9.04 13.99 -14.88
CA ASN A 165 7.90 13.13 -14.52
C ASN A 165 8.29 11.63 -14.46
N LYS A 166 9.56 11.34 -14.10
CA LYS A 166 10.06 9.96 -13.95
C LYS A 166 10.13 9.56 -12.50
N PRO A 167 9.89 8.27 -12.19
CA PRO A 167 10.04 7.78 -10.84
C PRO A 167 11.52 7.80 -10.39
N ILE A 168 11.71 7.75 -9.07
CA ILE A 168 13.02 7.50 -8.47
C ILE A 168 13.01 6.08 -7.90
N VAL A 169 14.08 5.33 -8.19
CA VAL A 169 14.28 3.97 -7.69
C VAL A 169 15.53 3.93 -6.82
N LEU A 170 15.37 3.63 -5.53
CA LEU A 170 16.44 3.49 -4.57
C LEU A 170 16.48 2.05 -4.04
N MET A 171 17.65 1.41 -4.11
CA MET A 171 17.87 0.07 -3.55
C MET A 171 18.54 0.19 -2.18
N LEU A 172 17.84 -0.24 -1.13
CA LEU A 172 18.33 -0.28 0.24
C LEU A 172 18.84 -1.70 0.53
N TYR A 173 20.14 -1.88 0.69
CA TYR A 173 20.72 -3.21 0.88
C TYR A 173 21.53 -3.33 2.19
N GLY A 174 21.77 -4.55 2.65
CA GLY A 174 22.50 -4.84 3.89
C GLY A 174 21.76 -5.82 4.80
N PRO A 175 22.24 -6.03 6.04
CA PRO A 175 21.70 -7.02 6.97
C PRO A 175 20.22 -6.83 7.29
N SER A 176 19.57 -7.87 7.78
CA SER A 176 18.17 -7.79 8.21
C SER A 176 18.04 -7.06 9.55
N GLY A 177 17.01 -6.24 9.70
CA GLY A 177 16.68 -5.58 10.97
C GLY A 177 17.41 -4.25 11.23
N VAL A 178 18.17 -3.72 10.27
CA VAL A 178 18.98 -2.48 10.41
C VAL A 178 18.21 -1.19 10.07
N GLY A 179 16.91 -1.26 9.71
CA GLY A 179 16.07 -0.07 9.50
C GLY A 179 15.66 0.20 8.05
N LYS A 180 15.91 -0.69 7.08
CA LYS A 180 15.54 -0.50 5.65
C LYS A 180 14.04 -0.21 5.48
N THR A 181 13.18 -1.11 5.98
CA THR A 181 11.72 -0.96 5.91
C THR A 181 11.21 0.22 6.75
N GLU A 182 11.88 0.51 7.88
CA GLU A 182 11.54 1.66 8.73
C GLU A 182 11.82 2.99 8.03
N SER A 183 12.89 3.05 7.22
CA SER A 183 13.17 4.23 6.39
C SER A 183 12.06 4.48 5.36
N ALA A 184 11.54 3.42 4.72
CA ALA A 184 10.43 3.55 3.79
C ALA A 184 9.16 4.10 4.46
N LYS A 185 8.81 3.58 5.65
CA LYS A 185 7.69 4.08 6.44
C LYS A 185 7.87 5.54 6.84
N SER A 186 9.08 5.90 7.28
CA SER A 186 9.40 7.27 7.68
C SER A 186 9.26 8.26 6.53
N ILE A 187 9.69 7.89 5.33
CA ILE A 187 9.54 8.70 4.12
C ILE A 187 8.06 8.85 3.75
N SER A 188 7.29 7.75 3.73
CA SER A 188 5.86 7.76 3.41
C SER A 188 5.08 8.63 4.39
N ASN A 189 5.30 8.47 5.70
CA ASN A 189 4.65 9.27 6.74
C ASN A 189 4.95 10.76 6.59
N SER A 190 6.17 11.12 6.12
CA SER A 190 6.54 12.51 5.86
C SER A 190 5.85 13.11 4.64
N MET A 191 5.47 12.26 3.69
CA MET A 191 4.78 12.64 2.44
C MET A 191 3.26 12.56 2.55
N GLY A 192 2.74 11.99 3.64
CA GLY A 192 1.32 11.70 3.83
C GLY A 192 0.84 10.46 3.10
N GLY A 193 -0.17 9.81 3.67
CA GLY A 193 -0.74 8.57 3.18
C GLY A 193 -0.02 7.31 3.67
N GLU A 194 -0.71 6.19 3.58
CA GLU A 194 -0.18 4.89 3.97
C GLU A 194 0.83 4.36 2.95
N LEU A 195 1.92 3.76 3.44
CA LEU A 195 2.94 3.15 2.60
C LEU A 195 2.39 1.94 1.84
N LEU A 196 2.41 1.98 0.52
CA LEU A 196 2.17 0.77 -0.27
C LEU A 196 3.39 -0.15 -0.15
N ARG A 197 3.21 -1.29 0.52
CA ARG A 197 4.23 -2.32 0.68
C ARG A 197 3.88 -3.56 -0.13
N ILE A 198 4.76 -3.96 -1.04
CA ILE A 198 4.65 -5.15 -1.88
C ILE A 198 5.75 -6.12 -1.47
N GLN A 199 5.39 -7.38 -1.19
CA GLN A 199 6.33 -8.39 -0.72
C GLN A 199 6.18 -9.68 -1.53
N PHE A 200 7.09 -9.90 -2.46
CA PHE A 200 7.04 -11.07 -3.36
C PHE A 200 7.45 -12.38 -2.73
N SER A 201 8.21 -12.36 -1.64
CA SER A 201 8.61 -13.58 -0.91
C SER A 201 7.45 -14.39 -0.35
N MET A 202 6.27 -13.79 -0.22
CA MET A 202 5.05 -14.46 0.25
C MET A 202 4.23 -15.09 -0.88
N MET A 203 4.60 -14.87 -2.13
CA MET A 203 3.85 -15.35 -3.31
C MET A 203 4.54 -16.58 -3.91
N GLN A 204 3.77 -17.63 -4.21
CA GLN A 204 4.26 -18.72 -5.06
C GLN A 204 4.48 -18.22 -6.49
N THR A 205 5.33 -18.89 -7.25
CA THR A 205 5.73 -18.42 -8.61
C THR A 205 4.53 -18.17 -9.53
N SER A 206 3.51 -19.02 -9.50
CA SER A 206 2.29 -18.87 -10.30
C SER A 206 1.41 -17.70 -9.83
N GLU A 207 1.33 -17.47 -8.53
CA GLU A 207 0.61 -16.34 -7.94
C GLU A 207 1.31 -15.03 -8.25
N ALA A 208 2.65 -14.99 -8.12
CA ALA A 208 3.44 -13.81 -8.48
C ALA A 208 3.26 -13.44 -9.95
N TYR A 209 3.20 -14.41 -10.86
CA TYR A 209 2.93 -14.16 -12.27
C TYR A 209 1.55 -13.52 -12.48
N GLY A 210 0.50 -14.10 -11.91
CA GLY A 210 -0.85 -13.55 -11.99
C GLY A 210 -0.99 -12.17 -11.34
N TYR A 211 -0.29 -11.95 -10.24
CA TYR A 211 -0.26 -10.65 -9.55
C TYR A 211 0.45 -9.57 -10.39
N ILE A 212 1.58 -9.89 -11.03
CA ILE A 212 2.34 -8.95 -11.85
C ILE A 212 1.66 -8.70 -13.19
N PHE A 213 1.35 -9.73 -13.97
CA PHE A 213 0.84 -9.55 -15.33
C PHE A 213 -0.68 -9.40 -15.42
N GLY A 214 -1.37 -9.50 -14.29
CA GLY A 214 -2.82 -9.52 -14.22
C GLY A 214 -3.40 -10.91 -14.49
N ALA A 215 -4.36 -11.26 -13.68
CA ALA A 215 -5.18 -12.47 -13.82
C ALA A 215 -6.63 -12.09 -14.06
N GLU A 216 -7.57 -12.91 -13.60
CA GLU A 216 -8.98 -12.54 -13.55
C GLU A 216 -9.18 -11.27 -12.74
N HIS A 217 -10.11 -10.42 -13.17
CA HIS A 217 -10.39 -9.13 -12.52
C HIS A 217 -10.85 -9.23 -11.05
N SER A 218 -11.27 -10.42 -10.61
CA SER A 218 -11.59 -10.74 -9.21
C SER A 218 -10.36 -10.89 -8.30
N LYS A 219 -9.17 -11.09 -8.88
CA LYS A 219 -7.92 -11.23 -8.13
C LYS A 219 -7.22 -9.89 -7.99
N SER A 220 -6.45 -9.75 -6.91
CA SER A 220 -5.54 -8.61 -6.74
C SER A 220 -4.46 -8.61 -7.82
N SER A 221 -4.00 -7.43 -8.24
CA SER A 221 -2.86 -7.27 -9.13
C SER A 221 -2.01 -6.07 -8.70
N LEU A 222 -0.74 -6.10 -9.09
CA LEU A 222 0.20 -5.02 -8.82
C LEU A 222 -0.28 -3.68 -9.37
N ALA A 223 -0.88 -3.67 -10.57
CA ALA A 223 -1.46 -2.48 -11.16
C ALA A 223 -2.61 -1.92 -10.30
N ARG A 224 -3.51 -2.79 -9.82
CA ARG A 224 -4.64 -2.39 -8.98
C ARG A 224 -4.17 -1.80 -7.66
N ASP A 225 -3.18 -2.43 -7.00
CA ASP A 225 -2.63 -1.94 -5.73
C ASP A 225 -1.91 -0.60 -5.92
N MET A 226 -1.10 -0.47 -6.98
CA MET A 226 -0.44 0.79 -7.31
C MET A 226 -1.44 1.90 -7.70
N MET A 227 -2.55 1.58 -8.34
CA MET A 227 -3.60 2.54 -8.67
C MET A 227 -4.34 3.02 -7.42
N GLY A 228 -4.60 2.13 -6.47
CA GLY A 228 -5.29 2.41 -5.21
C GLY A 228 -4.41 2.99 -4.08
N ARG A 229 -3.12 3.27 -4.34
CA ARG A 229 -2.18 3.75 -3.32
C ARG A 229 -2.60 5.07 -2.69
N GLU A 230 -2.30 5.25 -1.41
CA GLU A 230 -2.50 6.51 -0.68
C GLU A 230 -1.26 7.40 -0.68
N SER A 231 -0.08 6.80 -0.78
CA SER A 231 1.20 7.50 -0.84
C SER A 231 1.89 7.27 -2.18
N ASN A 232 2.66 8.26 -2.65
CA ASN A 232 3.50 8.10 -3.83
C ASN A 232 4.85 7.41 -3.51
N VAL A 233 5.01 6.90 -2.27
CA VAL A 233 6.13 6.08 -1.81
C VAL A 233 5.72 4.62 -1.86
N ILE A 234 6.43 3.82 -2.63
CA ILE A 234 6.13 2.40 -2.87
C ILE A 234 7.34 1.59 -2.42
N LEU A 235 7.13 0.68 -1.48
CA LEU A 235 8.14 -0.25 -1.01
C LEU A 235 7.95 -1.61 -1.67
N ILE A 236 8.96 -2.07 -2.41
CA ILE A 236 9.05 -3.46 -2.85
C ILE A 236 10.06 -4.16 -1.95
N ASP A 237 9.54 -4.85 -0.97
CA ASP A 237 10.34 -5.49 0.08
C ASP A 237 10.86 -6.86 -0.37
N GLU A 238 12.11 -7.18 0.00
CA GLU A 238 12.80 -8.41 -0.38
C GLU A 238 12.87 -8.62 -1.91
N PHE A 239 13.26 -7.57 -2.64
CA PHE A 239 13.37 -7.61 -4.11
C PHE A 239 14.34 -8.69 -4.62
N ASP A 240 15.29 -9.11 -3.78
CA ASP A 240 16.19 -10.25 -4.03
C ASP A 240 15.47 -11.60 -4.15
N LYS A 241 14.21 -11.69 -3.74
CA LYS A 241 13.37 -12.88 -3.85
C LYS A 241 12.48 -12.90 -5.09
N VAL A 242 12.42 -11.79 -5.83
CA VAL A 242 11.67 -11.73 -7.10
C VAL A 242 12.34 -12.66 -8.12
N ASN A 243 11.54 -13.51 -8.75
CA ASN A 243 12.06 -14.38 -9.80
C ASN A 243 12.58 -13.54 -10.99
N PRO A 244 13.81 -13.74 -11.47
CA PRO A 244 14.38 -12.97 -12.58
C PRO A 244 13.54 -12.95 -13.85
N SER A 245 12.71 -13.98 -14.11
CA SER A 245 11.80 -14.02 -15.26
C SER A 245 10.71 -12.92 -15.21
N LEU A 246 10.50 -12.31 -14.05
CA LEU A 246 9.49 -11.26 -13.82
C LEU A 246 10.09 -9.84 -13.92
N TYR A 247 11.40 -9.69 -14.03
CA TYR A 247 12.05 -8.38 -14.04
C TYR A 247 11.62 -7.48 -15.21
N ASN A 248 11.26 -8.06 -16.35
CA ASN A 248 10.79 -7.30 -17.51
C ASN A 248 9.53 -6.46 -17.23
N ALA A 249 8.69 -6.89 -16.30
CA ALA A 249 7.51 -6.13 -15.87
C ALA A 249 7.86 -4.78 -15.19
N PHE A 250 9.05 -4.67 -14.62
CA PHE A 250 9.51 -3.48 -13.92
C PHE A 250 10.32 -2.52 -14.81
N TYR A 251 10.67 -2.89 -16.04
CA TYR A 251 11.52 -2.05 -16.87
C TYR A 251 10.86 -0.72 -17.22
N GLU A 252 9.67 -0.76 -17.81
CA GLU A 252 8.95 0.45 -18.17
C GLU A 252 8.48 1.23 -16.93
N LEU A 253 8.13 0.48 -15.85
CA LEU A 253 7.77 1.07 -14.57
C LEU A 253 8.89 1.94 -13.98
N PHE A 254 10.13 1.45 -14.00
CA PHE A 254 11.28 2.17 -13.42
C PHE A 254 11.85 3.23 -14.38
N ASP A 255 11.72 3.04 -15.69
CA ASP A 255 12.22 3.98 -16.69
C ASP A 255 11.28 5.16 -16.92
N GLU A 256 9.98 4.93 -16.96
CA GLU A 256 8.96 5.92 -17.36
C GLU A 256 7.82 6.10 -16.34
N GLY A 257 7.73 5.26 -15.33
CA GLY A 257 6.61 5.27 -14.38
C GLY A 257 5.32 4.71 -14.95
N LYS A 258 5.38 3.97 -16.05
CA LYS A 258 4.22 3.32 -16.65
C LYS A 258 4.17 1.84 -16.30
N TYR A 259 3.01 1.37 -15.95
CA TYR A 259 2.78 -0.04 -15.69
C TYR A 259 1.46 -0.49 -16.29
N VAL A 260 1.52 -1.54 -17.09
CA VAL A 260 0.36 -2.09 -17.79
C VAL A 260 0.25 -3.58 -17.52
N ASP A 261 -0.88 -4.01 -16.98
CA ASP A 261 -1.26 -5.42 -16.88
C ASP A 261 -2.43 -5.76 -17.80
N THR A 262 -2.98 -6.95 -17.68
CA THR A 262 -4.11 -7.40 -18.50
C THR A 262 -5.34 -6.49 -18.34
N ASN A 263 -5.56 -5.93 -17.16
CA ASN A 263 -6.80 -5.22 -16.80
C ASN A 263 -6.63 -3.71 -16.65
N TYR A 264 -5.42 -3.22 -16.33
CA TYR A 264 -5.19 -1.83 -15.93
C TYR A 264 -4.00 -1.21 -16.65
N ASP A 265 -4.02 0.11 -16.76
CA ASP A 265 -2.93 0.96 -17.22
C ASP A 265 -2.72 2.06 -16.18
N VAL A 266 -1.53 2.09 -15.56
CA VAL A 266 -1.23 2.92 -14.40
C VAL A 266 -0.04 3.84 -14.70
N ASN A 267 -0.23 5.12 -14.44
CA ASN A 267 0.85 6.10 -14.49
C ASN A 267 1.36 6.42 -13.06
N LEU A 268 2.64 6.20 -12.86
CA LEU A 268 3.37 6.36 -11.59
C LEU A 268 4.54 7.35 -11.75
N GLY A 269 4.40 8.31 -12.65
CA GLY A 269 5.34 9.41 -12.75
C GLY A 269 5.53 10.07 -11.37
N GLN A 270 6.76 10.47 -11.04
CA GLN A 270 7.14 11.03 -9.73
C GLN A 270 6.98 10.08 -8.51
N ALA A 271 6.69 8.78 -8.71
CA ALA A 271 6.70 7.83 -7.61
C ALA A 271 8.12 7.59 -7.08
N ILE A 272 8.20 7.27 -5.79
CA ILE A 272 9.43 6.88 -5.09
C ILE A 272 9.36 5.38 -4.84
N PHE A 273 10.15 4.61 -5.61
CA PHE A 273 10.32 3.18 -5.38
C PHE A 273 11.50 2.94 -4.46
N LEU A 274 11.21 2.30 -3.34
CA LEU A 274 12.21 1.82 -2.39
C LEU A 274 12.25 0.28 -2.50
N LEU A 275 13.37 -0.24 -2.97
CA LEU A 275 13.58 -1.67 -3.06
C LEU A 275 14.45 -2.12 -1.89
N THR A 276 14.09 -3.17 -1.16
CA THR A 276 14.99 -3.73 -0.13
C THR A 276 15.56 -5.07 -0.57
N CYS A 277 16.77 -5.34 -0.15
CA CYS A 277 17.40 -6.65 -0.31
C CYS A 277 18.41 -6.92 0.81
N ASN A 278 18.85 -8.19 0.91
CA ASN A 278 19.80 -8.62 1.94
C ASN A 278 21.20 -8.94 1.37
N PHE A 279 21.53 -8.43 0.19
CA PHE A 279 22.88 -8.54 -0.37
C PHE A 279 23.90 -7.78 0.48
N ARG A 280 25.15 -8.24 0.46
CA ARG A 280 26.24 -7.67 1.26
C ARG A 280 26.97 -6.53 0.58
N ASN A 281 26.91 -6.47 -0.75
CA ASN A 281 27.61 -5.46 -1.53
C ASN A 281 26.92 -5.25 -2.90
N GLU A 282 27.28 -4.15 -3.54
CA GLU A 282 26.73 -3.76 -4.85
C GLU A 282 27.09 -4.73 -5.98
N SER A 283 28.24 -5.40 -5.88
CA SER A 283 28.66 -6.41 -6.85
C SER A 283 27.75 -7.63 -6.84
N GLU A 284 27.26 -8.03 -5.66
CA GLU A 284 26.25 -9.09 -5.54
C GLU A 284 24.91 -8.66 -6.13
N ILE A 285 24.48 -7.43 -5.89
CA ILE A 285 23.25 -6.86 -6.47
C ILE A 285 23.34 -6.90 -8.00
N LYS A 286 24.43 -6.38 -8.57
CA LYS A 286 24.65 -6.34 -10.02
C LYS A 286 24.63 -7.73 -10.65
N ARG A 287 25.25 -8.71 -9.99
CA ARG A 287 25.27 -10.10 -10.46
C ARG A 287 23.89 -10.75 -10.40
N ALA A 288 23.14 -10.52 -9.30
CA ALA A 288 21.84 -11.15 -9.09
C ALA A 288 20.75 -10.56 -10.00
N LEU A 289 20.72 -9.23 -10.15
CA LEU A 289 19.69 -8.54 -10.94
C LEU A 289 20.02 -8.51 -12.43
N GLY A 290 21.28 -8.70 -12.80
CA GLY A 290 21.77 -8.52 -14.16
C GLY A 290 21.86 -7.03 -14.57
N PRO A 291 22.60 -6.74 -15.67
CA PRO A 291 22.88 -5.36 -16.07
C PRO A 291 21.62 -4.56 -16.45
N ALA A 292 20.64 -5.19 -17.06
CA ALA A 292 19.41 -4.54 -17.50
C ALA A 292 18.57 -4.00 -16.35
N MET A 293 18.36 -4.77 -15.28
CA MET A 293 17.64 -4.32 -14.10
C MET A 293 18.49 -3.36 -13.27
N PHE A 294 19.78 -3.68 -13.07
CA PHE A 294 20.68 -2.86 -12.27
C PHE A 294 20.80 -1.42 -12.79
N SER A 295 20.83 -1.22 -14.13
CA SER A 295 20.92 0.11 -14.73
C SER A 295 19.71 1.01 -14.47
N ARG A 296 18.60 0.46 -14.03
CA ARG A 296 17.35 1.17 -13.70
C ARG A 296 17.26 1.60 -12.25
N ILE A 297 18.21 1.12 -11.42
CA ILE A 297 18.32 1.52 -10.04
C ILE A 297 19.11 2.84 -9.99
N GLY A 298 18.47 3.88 -9.48
CA GLY A 298 19.06 5.22 -9.42
C GLY A 298 20.19 5.35 -8.40
N SER A 299 20.12 4.60 -7.28
CA SER A 299 21.18 4.53 -6.27
C SER A 299 21.05 3.26 -5.43
N CYS A 300 22.17 2.61 -5.14
CA CYS A 300 22.28 1.53 -4.16
C CYS A 300 22.79 2.12 -2.83
N ILE A 301 22.07 1.94 -1.75
CA ILE A 301 22.32 2.54 -0.45
C ILE A 301 22.57 1.43 0.56
N GLU A 302 23.78 1.42 1.11
CA GLU A 302 24.25 0.40 2.04
C GLU A 302 23.81 0.70 3.46
N TYR A 303 23.16 -0.25 4.10
CA TYR A 303 22.87 -0.25 5.53
C TYR A 303 23.89 -1.11 6.25
N ALA A 304 24.69 -0.47 7.11
CA ALA A 304 25.68 -1.14 7.92
C ALA A 304 25.06 -1.84 9.14
N ASP A 305 25.81 -2.77 9.73
CA ASP A 305 25.49 -3.32 11.03
C ASP A 305 25.41 -2.23 12.10
N LEU A 306 24.51 -2.39 13.06
CA LEU A 306 24.34 -1.42 14.14
C LEU A 306 25.45 -1.59 15.18
N SER A 307 26.05 -0.47 15.59
CA SER A 307 27.00 -0.44 16.70
C SER A 307 26.34 -0.79 18.04
N THR A 308 27.16 -1.15 19.03
CA THR A 308 26.68 -1.41 20.39
C THR A 308 25.87 -0.23 20.94
N GLU A 309 26.38 0.99 20.80
CA GLU A 309 25.70 2.21 21.26
C GLU A 309 24.34 2.42 20.58
N GLN A 310 24.23 2.08 19.30
CA GLN A 310 22.97 2.17 18.57
C GLN A 310 21.96 1.12 19.04
N LYS A 311 22.43 -0.10 19.31
CA LYS A 311 21.61 -1.17 19.90
C LYS A 311 21.12 -0.81 21.31
N GLU A 312 21.97 -0.22 22.13
CA GLU A 312 21.60 0.27 23.47
C GLU A 312 20.53 1.37 23.41
N LYS A 313 20.67 2.33 22.49
CA LYS A 313 19.62 3.35 22.26
C LYS A 313 18.28 2.72 21.86
N ILE A 314 18.31 1.68 21.04
CA ILE A 314 17.09 0.95 20.64
C ILE A 314 16.48 0.23 21.86
N VAL A 315 17.30 -0.42 22.69
CA VAL A 315 16.84 -1.06 23.94
C VAL A 315 16.17 -0.03 24.84
N ASN A 316 16.82 1.11 25.11
CA ASN A 316 16.26 2.17 25.95
C ASN A 316 14.91 2.66 25.44
N ASN A 317 14.82 2.98 24.15
CA ASN A 317 13.59 3.52 23.59
C ASN A 317 12.47 2.45 23.53
N TRP A 318 12.80 1.21 23.19
CA TRP A 318 11.81 0.15 23.11
C TRP A 318 11.27 -0.23 24.50
N TYR A 319 12.17 -0.32 25.50
CA TYR A 319 11.79 -0.51 26.90
C TYR A 319 10.85 0.61 27.37
N SER A 320 11.24 1.86 27.18
CA SER A 320 10.43 3.01 27.56
C SER A 320 9.05 3.01 26.88
N THR A 321 8.99 2.60 25.61
CA THR A 321 7.71 2.48 24.88
C THR A 321 6.81 1.45 25.55
N ILE A 322 7.30 0.22 25.79
CA ILE A 322 6.52 -0.85 26.40
C ILE A 322 6.05 -0.42 27.80
N VAL A 323 6.98 0.07 28.63
CA VAL A 323 6.65 0.47 30.02
C VAL A 323 5.66 1.64 30.08
N SER A 324 5.65 2.54 29.07
CA SER A 324 4.68 3.63 29.01
C SER A 324 3.24 3.17 28.76
N GLU A 325 3.05 1.98 28.20
CA GLU A 325 1.74 1.39 27.90
C GLU A 325 1.18 0.54 29.05
N LEU A 326 2.02 0.23 30.08
CA LEU A 326 1.63 -0.58 31.23
C LEU A 326 0.81 0.22 32.26
N LYS A 327 0.02 -0.50 33.07
CA LYS A 327 -0.66 0.08 34.24
C LYS A 327 0.33 0.48 35.33
N PRO A 328 -0.03 1.40 36.23
CA PRO A 328 0.92 1.89 37.26
C PRO A 328 1.57 0.81 38.13
N ASP A 329 0.79 -0.19 38.55
CA ASP A 329 1.26 -1.35 39.35
C ASP A 329 2.17 -2.29 38.55
N GLU A 330 1.84 -2.55 37.27
CA GLU A 330 2.66 -3.34 36.36
C GLU A 330 3.98 -2.62 36.04
N LYS A 331 3.91 -1.30 35.85
CA LYS A 331 5.09 -0.45 35.62
C LYS A 331 6.06 -0.50 36.78
N GLU A 332 5.57 -0.30 38.01
CA GLU A 332 6.40 -0.36 39.22
C GLU A 332 7.07 -1.74 39.36
N LEU A 333 6.32 -2.83 39.08
CA LEU A 333 6.86 -4.18 39.08
C LEU A 333 8.00 -4.35 38.08
N ILE A 334 7.83 -3.90 36.83
CA ILE A 334 8.86 -4.08 35.79
C ILE A 334 10.06 -3.16 36.05
N GLU A 335 9.88 -1.94 36.51
CA GLU A 335 10.96 -1.01 36.86
C GLU A 335 11.78 -1.51 38.07
N SER A 336 11.23 -2.38 38.92
CA SER A 336 11.95 -3.04 40.02
C SER A 336 12.83 -4.22 39.61
N THR A 337 12.73 -4.67 38.34
CA THR A 337 13.52 -5.80 37.79
C THR A 337 14.81 -5.32 37.14
N ASP A 338 15.73 -6.26 36.91
CA ASP A 338 16.98 -6.03 36.19
C ASP A 338 16.88 -6.27 34.68
N ILE A 339 15.64 -6.44 34.14
CA ILE A 339 15.39 -6.76 32.73
C ILE A 339 16.03 -5.70 31.82
N HIS A 340 15.79 -4.43 32.08
CA HIS A 340 16.35 -3.33 31.29
C HIS A 340 17.88 -3.37 31.25
N ASP A 341 18.49 -3.43 32.42
CA ASP A 341 19.95 -3.45 32.58
C ASP A 341 20.58 -4.70 31.93
N TRP A 342 19.90 -5.83 32.03
CA TRP A 342 20.35 -7.06 31.40
C TRP A 342 20.38 -6.92 29.87
N PHE A 343 19.33 -6.37 29.26
CA PHE A 343 19.28 -6.18 27.80
C PHE A 343 20.29 -5.11 27.34
N LEU A 344 20.54 -4.06 28.11
CA LEU A 344 21.59 -3.09 27.81
C LEU A 344 22.96 -3.75 27.75
N LYS A 345 23.34 -4.49 28.83
CA LYS A 345 24.64 -5.18 28.91
C LYS A 345 24.83 -6.25 27.85
N ASN A 346 23.73 -6.84 27.35
CA ASN A 346 23.77 -7.96 26.40
C ASN A 346 23.27 -7.59 24.98
N ALA A 347 23.04 -6.32 24.70
CA ALA A 347 22.53 -5.85 23.39
C ALA A 347 23.41 -6.32 22.23
N ASN A 348 24.72 -6.40 22.44
CA ASN A 348 25.70 -6.80 21.43
C ASN A 348 25.64 -8.29 21.04
N ARG A 349 25.00 -9.13 21.86
CA ARG A 349 24.80 -10.58 21.56
C ARG A 349 23.77 -10.84 20.45
N TYR A 350 23.02 -9.81 20.08
CA TYR A 350 21.97 -9.92 19.10
C TYR A 350 22.38 -9.28 17.77
N ASP A 351 22.53 -10.09 16.74
CA ASP A 351 22.82 -9.60 15.39
C ASP A 351 21.57 -9.00 14.73
N ASN A 352 20.37 -9.38 15.19
CA ASN A 352 19.10 -8.92 14.62
C ASN A 352 18.27 -8.18 15.67
N ILE A 353 17.98 -6.92 15.38
CA ILE A 353 17.18 -6.05 16.27
C ILE A 353 15.75 -6.56 16.48
N ARG A 354 15.14 -7.24 15.51
CA ARG A 354 13.81 -7.83 15.70
C ARG A 354 13.84 -8.88 16.81
N ILE A 355 14.87 -9.74 16.79
CA ILE A 355 15.06 -10.77 17.84
C ILE A 355 15.29 -10.11 19.19
N LEU A 356 16.13 -9.09 19.26
CA LEU A 356 16.41 -8.33 20.48
C LEU A 356 15.11 -7.76 21.08
N LYS A 357 14.33 -7.05 20.27
CA LYS A 357 13.04 -6.48 20.68
C LYS A 357 12.07 -7.54 21.18
N THR A 358 11.87 -8.61 20.41
CA THR A 358 10.95 -9.71 20.79
C THR A 358 11.38 -10.39 22.10
N LYS A 359 12.68 -10.61 22.30
CA LYS A 359 13.18 -11.23 23.54
C LYS A 359 12.98 -10.33 24.75
N MET A 360 13.18 -9.02 24.62
CA MET A 360 12.93 -8.08 25.70
C MET A 360 11.44 -7.99 26.02
N GLU A 361 10.60 -7.90 25.00
CA GLU A 361 9.15 -7.88 25.15
C GLU A 361 8.66 -9.14 25.88
N ASN A 362 9.09 -10.32 25.44
CA ASN A 362 8.76 -11.60 26.11
C ASN A 362 9.21 -11.57 27.57
N ALA A 363 10.43 -11.12 27.89
CA ALA A 363 10.90 -11.09 29.27
C ALA A 363 10.05 -10.18 30.17
N ILE A 364 9.57 -9.06 29.64
CA ILE A 364 8.67 -8.14 30.36
C ILE A 364 7.31 -8.81 30.60
N PHE A 365 6.70 -9.36 29.57
CA PHE A 365 5.35 -9.96 29.70
C PHE A 365 5.34 -11.28 30.45
N ASP A 366 6.41 -12.09 30.35
CA ASP A 366 6.57 -13.30 31.17
C ASP A 366 6.59 -12.93 32.67
N LYS A 367 7.32 -11.86 33.05
CA LYS A 367 7.36 -11.39 34.43
C LYS A 367 6.02 -10.88 34.94
N LEU A 368 5.25 -10.17 34.09
CA LEU A 368 3.90 -9.73 34.41
C LEU A 368 2.95 -10.91 34.59
N ALA A 369 3.04 -11.89 33.68
CA ALA A 369 2.21 -13.10 33.75
C ALA A 369 2.48 -13.92 35.00
N ASP A 370 3.74 -14.08 35.40
CA ASP A 370 4.12 -14.75 36.65
C ASP A 370 3.50 -14.07 37.88
N SER A 371 3.59 -12.75 37.97
CA SER A 371 2.99 -11.97 39.04
C SER A 371 1.47 -12.13 39.07
N PHE A 372 0.82 -12.07 37.91
CA PHE A 372 -0.63 -12.25 37.80
C PHE A 372 -1.06 -13.64 38.29
N ILE A 373 -0.36 -14.71 37.88
CA ILE A 373 -0.67 -16.09 38.29
C ILE A 373 -0.50 -16.27 39.81
N ILE A 374 0.55 -15.69 40.40
CA ILE A 374 0.77 -15.75 41.85
C ILE A 374 -0.35 -15.06 42.61
N ASN A 375 -0.73 -13.83 42.21
CA ASN A 375 -1.79 -13.07 42.85
C ASN A 375 -3.16 -13.76 42.69
N PHE A 376 -3.44 -14.39 41.54
CA PHE A 376 -4.65 -15.18 41.31
C PHE A 376 -4.76 -16.36 42.28
N LYS A 377 -3.68 -17.13 42.45
CA LYS A 377 -3.65 -18.27 43.39
C LYS A 377 -3.84 -17.87 44.83
N VAL A 378 -3.34 -16.70 45.25
CA VAL A 378 -3.50 -16.17 46.61
C VAL A 378 -4.93 -15.71 46.85
N SER A 379 -5.64 -15.23 45.83
CA SER A 379 -7.04 -14.77 45.96
C SER A 379 -8.05 -15.93 46.00
N GLU A 380 -7.68 -17.15 45.61
CA GLU A 380 -8.53 -18.34 45.62
C GLU A 380 -8.26 -19.23 46.90
N SER A 381 -7.22 -18.92 47.67
CA SER A 381 -6.87 -19.59 48.94
C SER A 381 -7.36 -18.81 50.15
#